data_bcafdee63baefdd19b50e2e95ad8a1e1
#
_entry.id   bcafdee63baefdd19b50e2e95ad8a1e1
#
_cell.length_a   1.000
_cell.length_b   1.000
_cell.length_c   1.000
_cell.angle_alpha   90.00
_cell.angle_beta   90.00
_cell.angle_gamma   90.00
#
_symmetry.space_group_name_H-M   'P 1'
#
loop_
_entity.id
_entity.type
_entity.pdbx_description
1 polymer ?
#
loop_
_entity_poly.entity_id
_entity_poly.type
_entity_poly.pdbx_seq_one_letter_code
_entity_poly.pdbx_strand_id
1 'polypeptide(L)'
;MNSRLRVPALVGVCILVLAAGFVFLRGGSSSSSTSVHTIKPLHPVTKSARLRARKALAPPKIAMTPKRQPPVIDGVPTPLHGQLSRHAVVVLVLAAPQSDVDKLTIAEAKAGAAAAGVGFATVNVAQNAQVAALSALVGSSANPQDRLLDAPAVLVFQRPTTLYVRLNGYSDADTIRQAAVNAEPTPGL
;
A
#
# COMPACT_ATOMS: atom_id res chain seq x y z
N MET A 1 38.19 28.84 -25.06
CA MET A 1 37.52 27.59 -25.52
C MET A 1 36.04 27.86 -25.59
N ASN A 2 35.43 27.72 -26.78
CA ASN A 2 34.19 28.35 -27.20
C ASN A 2 32.94 27.76 -26.59
N SER A 3 32.33 28.46 -25.62
CA SER A 3 31.02 28.12 -25.02
C SER A 3 29.83 28.28 -25.96
N ARG A 4 30.01 28.82 -27.16
CA ARG A 4 28.94 29.06 -28.14
C ARG A 4 28.49 27.82 -28.93
N LEU A 5 29.24 26.74 -28.91
CA LEU A 5 28.90 25.50 -29.64
C LEU A 5 28.07 24.48 -28.86
N ARG A 6 27.87 24.70 -27.56
CA ARG A 6 27.15 23.71 -26.69
C ARG A 6 25.64 23.89 -26.68
N VAL A 7 25.13 25.08 -26.99
CA VAL A 7 23.69 25.37 -26.95
C VAL A 7 22.91 24.72 -28.10
N PRO A 8 23.36 24.70 -29.37
CA PRO A 8 22.59 24.06 -30.43
C PRO A 8 22.53 22.53 -30.34
N ALA A 9 23.53 21.89 -29.74
CA ALA A 9 23.53 20.44 -29.56
C ALA A 9 22.50 19.99 -28.52
N LEU A 10 22.28 20.76 -27.45
CA LEU A 10 21.29 20.47 -26.41
C LEU A 10 19.85 20.62 -26.92
N VAL A 11 19.57 21.62 -27.76
CA VAL A 11 18.26 21.84 -28.37
C VAL A 11 17.91 20.70 -29.33
N GLY A 12 18.89 20.21 -30.12
CA GLY A 12 18.69 19.11 -31.05
C GLY A 12 18.29 17.79 -30.36
N VAL A 13 18.89 17.47 -29.21
CA VAL A 13 18.56 16.27 -28.41
C VAL A 13 17.16 16.36 -27.82
N CYS A 14 16.74 17.52 -27.33
CA CYS A 14 15.38 17.69 -26.79
C CYS A 14 14.29 17.51 -27.86
N ILE A 15 14.51 17.97 -29.08
CA ILE A 15 13.55 17.82 -30.20
C ILE A 15 13.43 16.33 -30.60
N LEU A 16 14.56 15.59 -30.61
CA LEU A 16 14.57 14.17 -30.96
C LEU A 16 13.85 13.31 -29.94
N VAL A 17 13.97 13.62 -28.65
CA VAL A 17 13.26 12.92 -27.56
C VAL A 17 11.75 13.17 -27.61
N LEU A 18 11.32 14.40 -27.94
CA LEU A 18 9.91 14.73 -28.09
C LEU A 18 9.26 14.07 -29.31
N ALA A 19 9.99 13.92 -30.43
CA ALA A 19 9.50 13.24 -31.61
C ALA A 19 9.34 11.73 -31.41
N ALA A 20 10.25 11.08 -30.69
CA ALA A 20 10.17 9.66 -30.36
C ALA A 20 9.00 9.35 -29.40
N GLY A 21 8.70 10.24 -28.45
CA GLY A 21 7.56 10.08 -27.52
C GLY A 21 6.20 10.15 -28.20
N PHE A 22 6.07 10.93 -29.28
CA PHE A 22 4.77 11.11 -29.97
C PHE A 22 4.38 9.93 -30.85
N VAL A 23 5.34 9.13 -31.31
CA VAL A 23 5.06 7.91 -32.13
C VAL A 23 4.52 6.78 -31.25
N PHE A 24 4.94 6.69 -29.97
CA PHE A 24 4.47 5.65 -29.07
C PHE A 24 3.01 5.85 -28.59
N LEU A 25 2.51 7.10 -28.58
CA LEU A 25 1.13 7.39 -28.16
C LEU A 25 0.07 7.14 -29.24
N ARG A 26 0.47 6.94 -30.49
CA ARG A 26 -0.46 6.82 -31.63
C ARG A 26 -0.67 5.40 -32.14
N GLY A 27 -0.03 4.40 -31.54
CA GLY A 27 0.01 3.00 -32.02
C GLY A 27 -0.80 1.99 -31.20
N GLY A 28 -1.77 2.39 -30.39
CA GLY A 28 -2.49 1.51 -29.47
C GLY A 28 -3.99 1.41 -29.72
N SER A 29 -4.45 1.14 -30.96
CA SER A 29 -5.84 0.74 -31.22
C SER A 29 -5.90 -0.77 -31.36
N SER A 30 -5.86 -1.50 -30.23
CA SER A 30 -6.23 -2.91 -30.18
C SER A 30 -7.74 -3.02 -30.11
N SER A 31 -8.38 -3.33 -31.23
CA SER A 31 -9.78 -3.75 -31.29
C SER A 31 -9.93 -5.06 -30.50
N SER A 32 -10.42 -4.99 -29.28
CA SER A 32 -10.87 -6.15 -28.53
C SER A 32 -12.15 -6.69 -29.17
N SER A 33 -12.02 -7.78 -29.94
CA SER A 33 -13.13 -8.60 -30.36
C SER A 33 -13.79 -9.22 -29.12
N THR A 34 -14.98 -8.71 -28.77
CA THR A 34 -15.83 -9.28 -27.75
C THR A 34 -16.31 -10.65 -28.22
N SER A 35 -15.69 -11.72 -27.76
CA SER A 35 -16.22 -13.07 -27.93
C SER A 35 -17.46 -13.21 -27.06
N VAL A 36 -18.62 -13.25 -27.71
CA VAL A 36 -19.88 -13.59 -27.04
C VAL A 36 -19.82 -15.06 -26.66
N HIS A 37 -19.56 -15.33 -25.38
CA HIS A 37 -19.70 -16.67 -24.85
C HIS A 37 -21.17 -17.05 -24.79
N THR A 38 -21.59 -17.96 -25.69
CA THR A 38 -22.91 -18.57 -25.65
C THR A 38 -23.06 -19.34 -24.35
N ILE A 39 -23.93 -18.86 -23.47
CA ILE A 39 -24.23 -19.52 -22.19
C ILE A 39 -24.95 -20.83 -22.51
N LYS A 40 -24.31 -21.96 -22.24
CA LYS A 40 -24.89 -23.28 -22.37
C LYS A 40 -26.04 -23.41 -21.35
N PRO A 41 -27.26 -23.82 -21.74
CA PRO A 41 -28.36 -23.93 -20.79
C PRO A 41 -28.04 -24.96 -19.72
N LEU A 42 -28.24 -24.57 -18.46
CA LEU A 42 -28.10 -25.43 -17.29
C LEU A 42 -29.09 -26.58 -17.38
N HIS A 43 -28.61 -27.81 -17.39
CA HIS A 43 -29.46 -28.98 -17.32
C HIS A 43 -30.29 -28.96 -16.02
N PRO A 44 -31.60 -29.32 -16.08
CA PRO A 44 -32.43 -29.36 -14.87
C PRO A 44 -31.86 -30.38 -13.89
N VAL A 45 -31.55 -29.91 -12.67
CA VAL A 45 -31.07 -30.73 -11.58
C VAL A 45 -32.15 -31.74 -11.19
N THR A 46 -31.89 -33.01 -11.47
CA THR A 46 -32.82 -34.11 -11.14
C THR A 46 -33.03 -34.22 -9.63
N LYS A 47 -34.27 -34.59 -9.20
CA LYS A 47 -34.66 -34.69 -7.78
C LYS A 47 -33.72 -35.56 -6.91
N SER A 48 -33.03 -36.52 -7.52
CA SER A 48 -32.03 -37.39 -6.87
C SER A 48 -30.78 -36.65 -6.38
N ALA A 49 -30.39 -35.53 -7.03
CA ALA A 49 -29.24 -34.74 -6.58
C ALA A 49 -29.54 -33.92 -5.32
N ARG A 50 -30.81 -33.52 -5.11
CA ARG A 50 -31.26 -32.79 -3.92
C ARG A 50 -31.24 -33.62 -2.61
N LEU A 51 -31.48 -34.92 -2.73
CA LEU A 51 -31.46 -35.83 -1.55
C LEU A 51 -30.04 -36.13 -1.05
N ARG A 52 -29.04 -36.13 -1.95
CA ARG A 52 -27.64 -36.36 -1.52
C ARG A 52 -27.03 -35.12 -0.88
N ALA A 53 -27.43 -33.90 -1.29
CA ALA A 53 -26.94 -32.66 -0.71
C ALA A 53 -27.41 -32.44 0.75
N ARG A 54 -28.54 -33.01 1.16
CA ARG A 54 -29.05 -32.93 2.55
C ARG A 54 -28.28 -33.81 3.57
N LYS A 55 -27.58 -34.86 3.10
CA LYS A 55 -26.88 -35.79 4.02
C LYS A 55 -25.43 -35.32 4.35
N ALA A 56 -24.92 -34.25 3.72
CA ALA A 56 -23.55 -33.76 3.92
C ALA A 56 -23.48 -32.52 4.83
N LEU A 57 -24.57 -32.03 5.38
CA LEU A 57 -24.55 -30.94 6.34
C LEU A 57 -24.33 -31.52 7.76
N ALA A 58 -23.08 -31.92 8.04
CA ALA A 58 -22.62 -31.95 9.43
C ALA A 58 -22.77 -30.54 10.02
N PRO A 59 -23.26 -30.38 11.27
CA PRO A 59 -23.36 -29.07 11.89
C PRO A 59 -21.96 -28.40 11.81
N PRO A 60 -21.89 -27.15 11.39
CA PRO A 60 -20.61 -26.47 11.34
C PRO A 60 -20.02 -26.47 12.74
N LYS A 61 -18.82 -27.05 12.91
CA LYS A 61 -18.03 -26.81 14.12
C LYS A 61 -17.99 -25.30 14.30
N ILE A 62 -18.61 -24.82 15.39
CA ILE A 62 -18.54 -23.41 15.77
C ILE A 62 -17.05 -23.10 15.91
N ALA A 63 -16.44 -22.59 14.85
CA ALA A 63 -15.09 -22.04 14.93
C ALA A 63 -15.21 -20.92 15.96
N MET A 64 -14.52 -21.04 17.10
CA MET A 64 -14.42 -19.98 18.09
C MET A 64 -14.01 -18.71 17.31
N THR A 65 -14.93 -17.76 17.23
CA THR A 65 -14.67 -16.48 16.59
C THR A 65 -13.45 -15.89 17.28
N PRO A 66 -12.33 -15.64 16.57
CA PRO A 66 -11.15 -15.07 17.20
C PRO A 66 -11.57 -13.78 17.89
N LYS A 67 -11.23 -13.63 19.18
CA LYS A 67 -11.57 -12.46 20.00
C LYS A 67 -11.10 -11.22 19.24
N ARG A 68 -12.05 -10.48 18.67
CA ARG A 68 -11.76 -9.33 17.81
C ARG A 68 -11.06 -8.28 18.66
N GLN A 69 -9.78 -8.07 18.42
CA GLN A 69 -9.03 -7.03 19.10
C GLN A 69 -9.66 -5.67 18.76
N PRO A 70 -9.69 -4.72 19.70
CA PRO A 70 -10.20 -3.38 19.43
C PRO A 70 -9.37 -2.76 18.30
N PRO A 71 -9.98 -1.98 17.39
CA PRO A 71 -9.28 -1.38 16.25
C PRO A 71 -8.25 -0.33 16.66
N VAL A 72 -8.38 0.24 17.87
CA VAL A 72 -7.54 1.30 18.41
C VAL A 72 -7.25 1.01 19.89
N ILE A 73 -6.00 1.22 20.32
CA ILE A 73 -5.53 1.09 21.70
C ILE A 73 -4.82 2.41 22.04
N ASP A 74 -5.24 3.08 23.11
CA ASP A 74 -4.65 4.34 23.58
C ASP A 74 -4.53 5.42 22.48
N GLY A 75 -5.52 5.50 21.57
CA GLY A 75 -5.51 6.44 20.45
C GLY A 75 -4.60 6.02 19.28
N VAL A 76 -3.96 4.85 19.34
CA VAL A 76 -3.05 4.33 18.33
C VAL A 76 -3.72 3.17 17.59
N PRO A 77 -3.63 3.09 16.24
CA PRO A 77 -4.08 1.92 15.50
C PRO A 77 -3.46 0.64 16.07
N THR A 78 -4.26 -0.39 16.33
CA THR A 78 -3.79 -1.64 16.95
C THR A 78 -2.60 -2.28 16.22
N PRO A 79 -2.54 -2.31 14.86
CA PRO A 79 -1.36 -2.83 14.17
C PRO A 79 -0.08 -2.05 14.49
N LEU A 80 -0.17 -0.72 14.58
CA LEU A 80 0.97 0.14 14.93
C LEU A 80 1.39 -0.06 16.39
N HIS A 81 0.42 -0.04 17.32
CA HIS A 81 0.68 -0.27 18.75
C HIS A 81 1.38 -1.60 19.00
N GLY A 82 0.93 -2.69 18.35
CA GLY A 82 1.52 -4.01 18.48
C GLY A 82 2.96 -4.10 17.95
N GLN A 83 3.31 -3.32 16.95
CA GLN A 83 4.69 -3.27 16.43
C GLN A 83 5.58 -2.36 17.26
N LEU A 84 5.11 -1.18 17.67
CA LEU A 84 5.87 -0.27 18.53
C LEU A 84 6.20 -0.86 19.90
N SER A 85 5.39 -1.81 20.41
CA SER A 85 5.73 -2.54 21.65
C SER A 85 6.99 -3.41 21.50
N ARG A 86 7.35 -3.83 20.29
CA ARG A 86 8.45 -4.76 19.99
C ARG A 86 9.66 -4.06 19.34
N HIS A 87 9.41 -3.03 18.52
CA HIS A 87 10.41 -2.34 17.72
C HIS A 87 10.50 -0.87 18.11
N ALA A 88 11.69 -0.29 18.07
CA ALA A 88 11.89 1.15 18.29
C ALA A 88 11.37 1.98 17.13
N VAL A 89 11.49 1.43 15.91
CA VAL A 89 11.02 2.03 14.65
C VAL A 89 10.04 1.07 13.96
N VAL A 90 9.00 1.63 13.37
CA VAL A 90 7.97 0.89 12.64
C VAL A 90 7.64 1.58 11.33
N VAL A 91 7.66 0.83 10.25
CA VAL A 91 7.13 1.24 8.95
C VAL A 91 5.65 0.84 8.88
N LEU A 92 4.78 1.82 8.73
CA LEU A 92 3.33 1.63 8.57
C LEU A 92 2.91 2.01 7.16
N VAL A 93 2.15 1.16 6.49
CA VAL A 93 1.53 1.47 5.19
C VAL A 93 0.04 1.70 5.36
N LEU A 94 -0.44 2.85 4.91
CA LEU A 94 -1.85 3.12 4.68
C LEU A 94 -2.18 2.77 3.23
N ALA A 95 -3.09 1.83 3.00
CA ALA A 95 -3.35 1.30 1.67
C ALA A 95 -4.79 0.81 1.49
N ALA A 96 -5.25 0.83 0.23
CA ALA A 96 -6.46 0.16 -0.23
C ALA A 96 -6.06 -1.17 -0.89
N PRO A 97 -6.30 -2.33 -0.26
CA PRO A 97 -5.75 -3.62 -0.74
C PRO A 97 -6.30 -4.08 -2.10
N GLN A 98 -7.32 -3.40 -2.64
CA GLN A 98 -7.85 -3.66 -3.98
C GLN A 98 -7.03 -2.99 -5.10
N SER A 99 -6.28 -1.94 -4.79
CA SER A 99 -5.40 -1.24 -5.72
C SER A 99 -4.11 -2.03 -5.95
N ASP A 100 -3.70 -2.18 -7.20
CA ASP A 100 -2.45 -2.88 -7.53
C ASP A 100 -1.22 -2.05 -7.15
N VAL A 101 -1.31 -0.72 -7.24
CA VAL A 101 -0.25 0.19 -6.78
C VAL A 101 -0.05 0.07 -5.26
N ASP A 102 -1.16 -0.03 -4.50
CA ASP A 102 -1.09 -0.18 -3.05
C ASP A 102 -0.51 -1.54 -2.65
N LYS A 103 -0.85 -2.62 -3.38
CA LYS A 103 -0.25 -3.95 -3.16
C LYS A 103 1.26 -3.92 -3.39
N LEU A 104 1.71 -3.24 -4.46
CA LEU A 104 3.13 -3.06 -4.73
C LEU A 104 3.80 -2.26 -3.61
N THR A 105 3.21 -1.12 -3.21
CA THR A 105 3.72 -0.31 -2.09
C THR A 105 3.83 -1.11 -0.79
N ILE A 106 2.85 -1.97 -0.49
CA ILE A 106 2.89 -2.86 0.67
C ILE A 106 4.06 -3.85 0.57
N ALA A 107 4.28 -4.44 -0.61
CA ALA A 107 5.37 -5.39 -0.84
C ALA A 107 6.75 -4.73 -0.66
N GLU A 108 6.95 -3.56 -1.27
CA GLU A 108 8.18 -2.77 -1.16
C GLU A 108 8.43 -2.31 0.29
N ALA A 109 7.39 -1.80 0.96
CA ALA A 109 7.53 -1.35 2.35
C ALA A 109 7.85 -2.51 3.29
N LYS A 110 7.29 -3.69 3.07
CA LYS A 110 7.62 -4.89 3.83
C LYS A 110 9.07 -5.31 3.59
N ALA A 111 9.56 -5.26 2.35
CA ALA A 111 10.94 -5.58 2.00
C ALA A 111 11.91 -4.57 2.61
N GLY A 112 11.63 -3.27 2.51
CA GLY A 112 12.44 -2.20 3.09
C GLY A 112 12.51 -2.27 4.61
N ALA A 113 11.37 -2.50 5.28
CA ALA A 113 11.32 -2.69 6.74
C ALA A 113 12.13 -3.92 7.19
N ALA A 114 12.01 -5.04 6.47
CA ALA A 114 12.77 -6.26 6.76
C ALA A 114 14.28 -6.04 6.57
N ALA A 115 14.68 -5.34 5.51
CA ALA A 115 16.09 -5.01 5.24
C ALA A 115 16.68 -4.03 6.27
N ALA A 116 15.85 -3.18 6.88
CA ALA A 116 16.23 -2.30 7.98
C ALA A 116 16.18 -2.98 9.37
N GLY A 117 15.56 -4.17 9.49
CA GLY A 117 15.38 -4.84 10.80
C GLY A 117 14.32 -4.20 11.70
N VAL A 118 13.43 -3.37 11.15
CA VAL A 118 12.40 -2.63 11.89
C VAL A 118 11.01 -3.30 11.78
N GLY A 119 10.06 -2.83 12.62
CA GLY A 119 8.69 -3.33 12.61
C GLY A 119 7.95 -2.93 11.33
N PHE A 120 6.99 -3.77 10.92
CA PHE A 120 6.12 -3.50 9.78
C PHE A 120 4.64 -3.69 10.14
N ALA A 121 3.80 -2.76 9.70
CA ALA A 121 2.35 -2.82 9.87
C ALA A 121 1.61 -2.25 8.65
N THR A 122 0.35 -2.62 8.49
CA THR A 122 -0.55 -2.05 7.48
C THR A 122 -1.86 -1.61 8.11
N VAL A 123 -2.40 -0.49 7.61
CA VAL A 123 -3.75 -0.01 7.92
C VAL A 123 -4.52 0.10 6.62
N ASN A 124 -5.72 -0.52 6.59
CA ASN A 124 -6.61 -0.42 5.45
C ASN A 124 -7.43 0.87 5.53
N VAL A 125 -7.48 1.64 4.43
CA VAL A 125 -8.26 2.88 4.33
C VAL A 125 -9.76 2.69 4.63
N ALA A 126 -10.30 1.49 4.43
CA ALA A 126 -11.68 1.17 4.76
C ALA A 126 -11.95 1.02 6.28
N GLN A 127 -10.90 1.00 7.10
CA GLN A 127 -11.02 0.86 8.56
C GLN A 127 -11.09 2.23 9.24
N ASN A 128 -12.25 2.89 9.16
CA ASN A 128 -12.44 4.27 9.59
C ASN A 128 -11.89 4.60 10.97
N ALA A 129 -12.04 3.72 11.96
CA ALA A 129 -11.54 3.95 13.32
C ALA A 129 -10.01 4.00 13.37
N GLN A 130 -9.32 3.13 12.62
CA GLN A 130 -7.85 3.13 12.56
C GLN A 130 -7.32 4.32 11.76
N VAL A 131 -8.00 4.68 10.66
CA VAL A 131 -7.65 5.84 9.85
C VAL A 131 -7.84 7.13 10.65
N ALA A 132 -8.92 7.27 11.40
CA ALA A 132 -9.15 8.43 12.26
C ALA A 132 -8.07 8.56 13.35
N ALA A 133 -7.70 7.47 14.01
CA ALA A 133 -6.61 7.46 14.98
C ALA A 133 -5.26 7.82 14.33
N LEU A 134 -4.97 7.28 13.14
CA LEU A 134 -3.76 7.62 12.40
C LEU A 134 -3.74 9.10 11.99
N SER A 135 -4.87 9.63 11.51
CA SER A 135 -5.01 11.04 11.17
C SER A 135 -4.78 11.96 12.38
N ALA A 136 -5.23 11.55 13.57
CA ALA A 136 -4.98 12.30 14.80
C ALA A 136 -3.49 12.33 15.17
N LEU A 137 -2.75 11.23 14.97
CA LEU A 137 -1.31 11.16 15.19
C LEU A 137 -0.52 12.03 14.20
N VAL A 138 -0.93 12.01 12.91
CA VAL A 138 -0.29 12.80 11.85
C VAL A 138 -0.75 14.25 11.87
N GLY A 139 -1.99 14.51 12.29
CA GLY A 139 -2.63 15.83 12.28
C GLY A 139 -2.05 16.84 13.27
N SER A 140 -1.11 16.46 14.12
CA SER A 140 -0.33 17.37 14.98
C SER A 140 0.71 18.19 14.20
N SER A 141 0.90 17.91 12.90
CA SER A 141 1.79 18.69 12.03
C SER A 141 1.30 20.13 11.86
N ALA A 142 2.23 21.08 11.89
CA ALA A 142 1.97 22.49 11.65
C ALA A 142 1.50 22.77 10.21
N ASN A 143 1.91 21.93 9.26
CA ASN A 143 1.54 22.08 7.85
C ASN A 143 0.19 21.39 7.56
N PRO A 144 -0.83 22.13 7.04
CA PRO A 144 -2.15 21.57 6.74
C PRO A 144 -2.12 20.42 5.72
N GLN A 145 -1.19 20.41 4.79
CA GLN A 145 -1.07 19.36 3.77
C GLN A 145 -0.62 18.02 4.38
N ASP A 146 0.16 18.05 5.44
CA ASP A 146 0.60 16.84 6.14
C ASP A 146 -0.53 16.17 6.95
N ARG A 147 -1.65 16.86 7.13
CA ARG A 147 -2.83 16.33 7.84
C ARG A 147 -3.72 15.46 6.98
N LEU A 148 -3.61 15.55 5.65
CA LEU A 148 -4.37 14.72 4.72
C LEU A 148 -3.63 13.40 4.53
N LEU A 149 -4.33 12.29 4.80
CA LEU A 149 -3.80 10.94 4.57
C LEU A 149 -4.31 10.44 3.23
N ASP A 150 -3.46 10.53 2.22
CA ASP A 150 -3.71 9.91 0.91
C ASP A 150 -3.19 8.47 0.89
N ALA A 151 -3.85 7.59 0.14
CA ALA A 151 -3.39 6.22 -0.08
C ALA A 151 -2.87 6.06 -1.53
N PRO A 152 -1.77 5.32 -1.70
CA PRO A 152 -0.91 4.73 -0.67
C PRO A 152 -0.03 5.77 0.02
N ALA A 153 0.26 5.56 1.30
CA ALA A 153 1.26 6.32 2.04
C ALA A 153 2.09 5.40 2.93
N VAL A 154 3.39 5.64 2.99
CA VAL A 154 4.30 4.98 3.92
C VAL A 154 4.68 5.95 5.02
N LEU A 155 4.47 5.54 6.26
CA LEU A 155 4.70 6.33 7.46
C LEU A 155 5.75 5.62 8.32
N VAL A 156 6.81 6.31 8.70
CA VAL A 156 7.83 5.78 9.59
C VAL A 156 7.63 6.39 10.97
N PHE A 157 7.35 5.55 11.95
CA PHE A 157 7.15 5.95 13.34
C PHE A 157 8.30 5.51 14.22
N GLN A 158 8.66 6.37 15.18
CA GLN A 158 9.54 6.06 16.31
C GLN A 158 8.72 5.92 17.59
N ARG A 159 9.23 5.18 18.57
CA ARG A 159 8.68 5.20 19.93
C ARG A 159 8.72 6.60 20.53
N PRO A 160 7.71 6.98 21.32
CA PRO A 160 6.51 6.19 21.68
C PRO A 160 5.50 6.10 20.54
N THR A 161 5.27 7.15 19.72
CA THR A 161 4.33 7.26 18.60
C THR A 161 4.62 8.48 17.73
N THR A 162 5.89 8.88 17.68
CA THR A 162 6.31 10.06 16.92
C THR A 162 6.44 9.71 15.44
N LEU A 163 5.75 10.44 14.57
CA LEU A 163 5.95 10.36 13.14
C LEU A 163 7.31 10.97 12.79
N TYR A 164 8.21 10.18 12.20
CA TYR A 164 9.52 10.63 11.75
C TYR A 164 9.46 11.17 10.32
N VAL A 165 8.89 10.38 9.40
CA VAL A 165 8.75 10.77 7.99
C VAL A 165 7.51 10.15 7.37
N ARG A 166 6.95 10.85 6.40
CA ARG A 166 5.85 10.41 5.55
C ARG A 166 6.29 10.43 4.09
N LEU A 167 6.08 9.33 3.40
CA LEU A 167 6.30 9.16 1.97
C LEU A 167 4.93 8.98 1.32
N ASN A 168 4.55 9.92 0.45
CA ASN A 168 3.26 9.88 -0.24
C ASN A 168 3.38 9.11 -1.55
N GLY A 169 2.39 8.30 -1.87
CA GLY A 169 2.38 7.49 -3.07
C GLY A 169 3.28 6.25 -2.97
N TYR A 170 3.65 5.73 -4.14
CA TYR A 170 4.56 4.60 -4.24
C TYR A 170 5.98 5.00 -3.81
N SER A 171 6.61 4.12 -3.03
CA SER A 171 8.01 4.22 -2.63
C SER A 171 8.66 2.85 -2.73
N ASP A 172 9.89 2.78 -3.23
CA ASP A 172 10.66 1.55 -3.35
C ASP A 172 11.27 1.12 -2.01
N ALA A 173 11.69 -0.15 -1.94
CA ALA A 173 12.22 -0.76 -0.73
C ALA A 173 13.49 -0.07 -0.20
N ASP A 174 14.36 0.42 -1.08
CA ASP A 174 15.61 1.08 -0.67
C ASP A 174 15.35 2.44 -0.04
N THR A 175 14.45 3.24 -0.61
CA THR A 175 13.99 4.51 -0.04
C THR A 175 13.40 4.30 1.35
N ILE A 176 12.53 3.29 1.49
CA ILE A 176 11.88 2.98 2.76
C ILE A 176 12.90 2.47 3.79
N ARG A 177 13.82 1.60 3.37
CA ARG A 177 14.93 1.12 4.22
C ARG A 177 15.77 2.29 4.74
N GLN A 178 16.15 3.21 3.85
CA GLN A 178 16.94 4.38 4.24
C GLN A 178 16.18 5.28 5.22
N ALA A 179 14.89 5.52 4.98
CA ALA A 179 14.04 6.29 5.88
C ALA A 179 13.93 5.63 7.26
N ALA A 180 13.80 4.30 7.31
CA ALA A 180 13.72 3.54 8.55
C ALA A 180 15.03 3.55 9.34
N VAL A 181 16.17 3.38 8.67
CA VAL A 181 17.50 3.45 9.31
C VAL A 181 17.76 4.85 9.86
N ASN A 182 17.40 5.90 9.11
CA ASN A 182 17.57 7.29 9.58
C ASN A 182 16.64 7.62 10.78
N ALA A 183 15.54 6.86 10.94
CA ALA A 183 14.62 6.98 12.06
C ALA A 183 15.11 6.23 13.31
N GLU A 184 16.13 5.40 13.24
CA GLU A 184 16.65 4.72 14.44
C GLU A 184 17.24 5.76 15.41
N PRO A 185 16.85 5.70 16.69
CA PRO A 185 17.44 6.58 17.68
C PRO A 185 18.95 6.29 17.73
N THR A 186 19.77 7.32 17.53
CA THR A 186 21.22 7.20 17.68
C THR A 186 21.50 6.66 19.09
N PRO A 187 22.19 5.52 19.24
CA PRO A 187 22.56 5.02 20.56
C PRO A 187 23.34 6.13 21.26
N GLY A 188 22.84 6.57 22.42
CA GLY A 188 23.18 7.80 23.08
C GLY A 188 24.71 8.07 23.15
N LEU A 189 25.05 9.30 22.78
CA LEU A 189 26.33 9.95 23.14
C LEU A 189 26.37 10.18 24.64
#